data_32b5ee30c25221e598d7a7cc90372c07
#
_entry.id   32b5ee30c25221e598d7a7cc90372c07
#
_cell.length_a   1.000
_cell.length_b   1.000
_cell.length_c   1.000
_cell.angle_alpha   90.00
_cell.angle_beta   90.00
_cell.angle_gamma   90.00
#
_symmetry.space_group_name_H-M   'P 1'
#
loop_
_entity.id
_entity.type
_entity.pdbx_description
1 polymer ?
#
loop_
_entity_poly.entity_id
_entity_poly.type
_entity_poly.pdbx_seq_one_letter_code
_entity_poly.pdbx_strand_id
1 'polypeptide(L)'
;MPGAISKLASTVSGEVPLVQLATFKTRLGWFGVLHQGPALYGLKFGFETRRDLVDQFNQSLNRAGRTDWVSSRFETMFDGFSDSKESWQQLFVDYSAGKKVSFAKVEIRDPGRTEFQSSVLRECRQIPYGATISYGALAAQSGFPNAARAVGSAMKSNRFPVIIPCHRVVASNGIGGFSAAGGTSTKRRLLALEGHVG
;
A
#
# COMPACT_ATOMS: atom_id res chain seq x y z
N MET A 1 -36.39 -16.88 17.21
CA MET A 1 -35.89 -17.56 16.02
C MET A 1 -34.48 -17.09 15.74
N PRO A 2 -33.40 -17.84 16.13
CA PRO A 2 -32.06 -17.59 15.70
C PRO A 2 -31.75 -18.54 14.51
N GLY A 3 -31.36 -18.00 13.38
CA GLY A 3 -31.03 -18.85 12.25
C GLY A 3 -30.65 -18.04 11.04
N ALA A 4 -29.36 -17.92 10.77
CA ALA A 4 -28.74 -17.86 9.43
C ALA A 4 -27.29 -17.31 9.44
N ILE A 5 -26.42 -17.76 10.34
CA ILE A 5 -24.96 -17.57 10.18
C ILE A 5 -24.22 -18.90 10.40
N SER A 6 -24.81 -19.99 9.89
CA SER A 6 -24.22 -21.31 10.04
C SER A 6 -24.31 -22.09 8.73
N LYS A 7 -23.76 -21.55 7.62
CA LYS A 7 -23.57 -22.34 6.39
C LYS A 7 -22.53 -21.71 5.47
N LEU A 8 -21.27 -21.63 5.93
CA LEU A 8 -20.10 -21.49 5.05
C LEU A 8 -18.84 -22.09 5.73
N ALA A 9 -19.08 -23.16 6.50
CA ALA A 9 -18.00 -23.97 7.04
C ALA A 9 -18.30 -25.44 6.73
N SER A 10 -18.13 -25.83 5.47
CA SER A 10 -17.96 -27.24 5.17
C SER A 10 -17.21 -27.41 3.85
N THR A 11 -16.10 -28.13 3.95
CA THR A 11 -15.35 -28.84 2.90
C THR A 11 -14.46 -27.97 2.00
N VAL A 12 -13.23 -27.80 2.45
CA VAL A 12 -12.04 -28.33 1.78
C VAL A 12 -10.95 -28.42 2.85
N SER A 13 -10.37 -29.58 3.07
CA SER A 13 -9.13 -29.82 3.82
C SER A 13 -7.97 -29.18 3.05
N GLY A 14 -7.80 -27.91 3.22
CA GLY A 14 -6.73 -27.09 2.68
C GLY A 14 -6.36 -26.08 3.75
N GLU A 15 -5.11 -26.09 4.19
CA GLU A 15 -4.55 -25.05 5.03
C GLU A 15 -4.98 -23.70 4.48
N VAL A 16 -5.59 -22.86 5.32
CA VAL A 16 -5.87 -21.46 4.95
C VAL A 16 -4.53 -20.86 4.60
N PRO A 17 -4.27 -20.48 3.35
CA PRO A 17 -2.96 -19.99 2.99
C PRO A 17 -2.69 -18.72 3.78
N LEU A 18 -1.73 -18.79 4.68
CA LEU A 18 -1.35 -17.70 5.57
C LEU A 18 -0.80 -16.53 4.74
N VAL A 19 -1.15 -15.33 5.14
CA VAL A 19 -0.54 -14.11 4.59
C VAL A 19 0.94 -14.12 4.96
N GLN A 20 1.80 -13.96 3.97
CA GLN A 20 3.25 -13.97 4.10
C GLN A 20 3.81 -12.55 4.04
N LEU A 21 4.94 -12.29 4.70
CA LEU A 21 5.69 -11.05 4.58
C LEU A 21 6.93 -11.27 3.71
N ALA A 22 6.91 -10.75 2.49
CA ALA A 22 8.10 -10.66 1.66
C ALA A 22 8.85 -9.35 1.95
N THR A 23 10.18 -9.43 2.08
CA THR A 23 11.04 -8.25 2.29
C THR A 23 12.17 -8.24 1.27
N PHE A 24 12.47 -7.07 0.72
CA PHE A 24 13.56 -6.88 -0.25
C PHE A 24 14.09 -5.45 -0.22
N LYS A 25 15.34 -5.29 -0.60
CA LYS A 25 16.03 -3.99 -0.63
C LYS A 25 15.91 -3.36 -2.01
N THR A 26 15.71 -2.04 -2.05
CA THR A 26 15.64 -1.23 -3.27
C THR A 26 16.44 0.07 -3.10
N ARG A 27 16.47 0.91 -4.13
CA ARG A 27 17.05 2.25 -4.03
C ARG A 27 16.26 3.20 -3.11
N LEU A 28 14.99 2.87 -2.81
CA LEU A 28 14.15 3.60 -1.86
C LEU A 28 14.21 3.04 -0.43
N GLY A 29 15.14 2.13 -0.14
CA GLY A 29 15.27 1.44 1.13
C GLY A 29 14.60 0.06 1.12
N TRP A 30 14.37 -0.50 2.31
CA TRP A 30 13.71 -1.78 2.45
C TRP A 30 12.20 -1.66 2.20
N PHE A 31 11.70 -2.60 1.41
CA PHE A 31 10.28 -2.85 1.16
C PHE A 31 9.82 -4.09 1.90
N GLY A 32 8.60 -4.05 2.42
CA GLY A 32 7.90 -5.20 2.96
C GLY A 32 6.49 -5.25 2.40
N VAL A 33 6.08 -6.42 1.96
CA VAL A 33 4.80 -6.67 1.32
C VAL A 33 4.12 -7.85 1.99
N LEU A 34 2.94 -7.61 2.56
CA LEU A 34 2.05 -8.68 3.00
C LEU A 34 1.31 -9.21 1.79
N HIS A 35 1.44 -10.50 1.49
CA HIS A 35 0.83 -11.11 0.31
C HIS A 35 0.33 -12.54 0.57
N GLN A 36 -0.57 -12.98 -0.29
CA GLN A 36 -1.07 -14.35 -0.37
C GLN A 36 -1.18 -14.70 -1.86
N GLY A 37 -0.24 -15.50 -2.35
CA GLY A 37 -0.09 -15.66 -3.80
C GLY A 37 0.13 -14.30 -4.47
N PRO A 38 -0.61 -13.97 -5.56
CA PRO A 38 -0.46 -12.72 -6.29
C PRO A 38 -1.12 -11.52 -5.58
N ALA A 39 -2.02 -11.74 -4.63
CA ALA A 39 -2.80 -10.69 -3.98
C ALA A 39 -2.03 -10.07 -2.81
N LEU A 40 -1.98 -8.74 -2.75
CA LEU A 40 -1.31 -7.96 -1.73
C LEU A 40 -2.31 -7.45 -0.68
N TYR A 41 -1.91 -7.51 0.58
CA TYR A 41 -2.72 -7.10 1.75
C TYR A 41 -2.17 -5.86 2.47
N GLY A 42 -0.95 -5.47 2.17
CA GLY A 42 -0.32 -4.29 2.72
C GLY A 42 1.12 -4.13 2.27
N LEU A 43 1.59 -2.90 2.29
CA LEU A 43 2.93 -2.53 1.86
C LEU A 43 3.49 -1.46 2.79
N LYS A 44 4.75 -1.61 3.16
CA LYS A 44 5.56 -0.56 3.80
C LYS A 44 6.91 -0.48 3.09
N PHE A 45 7.51 0.72 3.07
CA PHE A 45 8.81 0.93 2.44
C PHE A 45 9.55 2.14 3.02
N GLY A 46 10.81 2.31 2.61
CA GLY A 46 11.62 3.47 2.98
C GLY A 46 12.39 3.31 4.28
N PHE A 47 12.53 2.09 4.77
CA PHE A 47 13.29 1.78 5.98
C PHE A 47 14.76 1.56 5.66
N GLU A 48 15.64 1.98 6.55
CA GLU A 48 17.08 1.80 6.41
C GLU A 48 17.47 0.34 6.68
N THR A 49 16.83 -0.29 7.67
CA THR A 49 17.07 -1.69 8.02
C THR A 49 15.82 -2.54 7.82
N ARG A 50 16.03 -3.83 7.57
CA ARG A 50 14.97 -4.83 7.52
C ARG A 50 14.28 -4.98 8.86
N ARG A 51 15.04 -4.88 9.95
CA ARG A 51 14.53 -4.98 11.33
C ARG A 51 13.47 -3.91 11.60
N ASP A 52 13.77 -2.64 11.31
CA ASP A 52 12.82 -1.54 11.52
C ASP A 52 11.54 -1.74 10.71
N LEU A 53 11.67 -2.24 9.47
CA LEU A 53 10.54 -2.58 8.61
C LEU A 53 9.65 -3.65 9.27
N VAL A 54 10.23 -4.76 9.74
CA VAL A 54 9.50 -5.87 10.37
C VAL A 54 8.84 -5.41 11.67
N ASP A 55 9.53 -4.63 12.49
CA ASP A 55 8.99 -4.08 13.74
C ASP A 55 7.79 -3.17 13.48
N GLN A 56 7.83 -2.38 12.40
CA GLN A 56 6.69 -1.55 11.98
C GLN A 56 5.50 -2.37 11.46
N PHE A 57 5.71 -3.51 10.84
CA PHE A 57 4.61 -4.41 10.50
C PHE A 57 3.99 -5.02 11.76
N ASN A 58 4.79 -5.54 12.67
CA ASN A 58 4.33 -6.11 13.95
C ASN A 58 3.49 -5.11 14.73
N GLN A 59 3.97 -3.86 14.89
CA GLN A 59 3.22 -2.82 15.58
C GLN A 59 1.89 -2.51 14.89
N SER A 60 1.85 -2.50 13.57
CA SER A 60 0.64 -2.19 12.82
C SER A 60 -0.40 -3.31 12.89
N LEU A 61 0.04 -4.56 12.88
CA LEU A 61 -0.81 -5.74 13.02
C LEU A 61 -1.39 -5.83 14.43
N ASN A 62 -0.56 -5.62 15.46
CA ASN A 62 -1.00 -5.58 16.86
C ASN A 62 -2.07 -4.50 17.11
N ARG A 63 -1.86 -3.27 16.59
CA ARG A 63 -2.85 -2.20 16.70
C ARG A 63 -4.17 -2.50 16.00
N ALA A 64 -4.12 -3.30 14.94
CA ALA A 64 -5.31 -3.68 14.18
C ALA A 64 -6.03 -4.92 14.75
N GLY A 65 -5.50 -5.56 15.80
CA GLY A 65 -6.02 -6.82 16.35
C GLY A 65 -5.95 -7.97 15.34
N ARG A 66 -4.99 -7.93 14.39
CA ARG A 66 -4.88 -8.87 13.28
C ARG A 66 -3.66 -9.79 13.41
N THR A 67 -3.30 -10.12 14.61
CA THR A 67 -2.20 -11.03 14.90
C THR A 67 -2.47 -12.46 14.43
N ASP A 68 -3.73 -12.82 14.27
CA ASP A 68 -4.24 -14.07 13.75
C ASP A 68 -4.07 -14.25 12.23
N TRP A 69 -3.83 -13.16 11.50
CA TRP A 69 -3.68 -13.17 10.04
C TRP A 69 -2.26 -13.50 9.56
N VAL A 70 -1.32 -13.44 10.46
CA VAL A 70 0.08 -13.67 10.14
C VAL A 70 0.56 -14.79 11.02
N SER A 71 1.12 -15.84 10.44
CA SER A 71 1.72 -16.93 11.22
C SER A 71 2.66 -16.33 12.26
N SER A 72 2.67 -16.89 13.45
CA SER A 72 3.52 -16.49 14.59
C SER A 72 5.04 -16.57 14.29
N ARG A 73 5.39 -17.01 13.09
CA ARG A 73 6.73 -16.98 12.53
C ARG A 73 6.69 -16.23 11.20
N PHE A 74 7.16 -14.98 11.23
CA PHE A 74 7.67 -14.33 10.03
C PHE A 74 8.92 -15.08 9.57
N GLU A 75 8.73 -16.29 9.08
CA GLU A 75 9.77 -16.97 8.33
C GLU A 75 9.91 -16.24 7.01
N THR A 76 10.88 -15.37 7.02
CA THR A 76 11.45 -14.75 5.84
C THR A 76 12.01 -15.86 4.96
N MET A 77 11.21 -16.31 4.06
CA MET A 77 11.69 -17.09 2.94
C MET A 77 11.42 -16.30 1.67
N PHE A 78 12.34 -15.41 1.35
CA PHE A 78 12.64 -15.10 -0.05
C PHE A 78 13.85 -14.18 -0.10
N ASP A 79 15.04 -14.79 -0.09
CA ASP A 79 16.23 -14.27 -0.78
C ASP A 79 16.18 -14.66 -2.28
N GLY A 80 15.00 -14.89 -2.82
CA GLY A 80 14.79 -15.32 -4.20
C GLY A 80 13.94 -14.32 -4.97
N PHE A 81 14.53 -13.64 -5.94
CA PHE A 81 13.78 -13.05 -7.04
C PHE A 81 12.99 -14.17 -7.73
N SER A 82 11.67 -14.04 -7.80
CA SER A 82 10.91 -14.82 -8.77
C SER A 82 11.41 -14.40 -10.17
N ASP A 83 11.87 -15.36 -10.98
CA ASP A 83 12.35 -15.12 -12.35
C ASP A 83 11.29 -14.58 -13.32
N SER A 84 10.04 -14.43 -12.89
CA SER A 84 9.00 -13.84 -13.71
C SER A 84 9.16 -12.31 -13.76
N LYS A 85 9.47 -11.77 -14.93
CA LYS A 85 9.56 -10.31 -15.21
C LYS A 85 8.28 -9.53 -14.88
N GLU A 86 7.20 -10.20 -14.54
CA GLU A 86 5.89 -9.63 -14.21
C GLU A 86 5.55 -9.69 -12.72
N SER A 87 6.49 -10.13 -11.85
CA SER A 87 6.22 -10.15 -10.42
C SER A 87 6.09 -8.72 -9.88
N TRP A 88 5.14 -8.49 -8.97
CA TRP A 88 4.97 -7.20 -8.30
C TRP A 88 6.27 -6.70 -7.64
N GLN A 89 7.16 -7.61 -7.22
CA GLN A 89 8.46 -7.29 -6.64
C GLN A 89 9.36 -6.56 -7.65
N GLN A 90 9.44 -7.06 -8.90
CA GLN A 90 10.23 -6.44 -9.95
C GLN A 90 9.70 -5.03 -10.29
N LEU A 91 8.38 -4.83 -10.25
CA LEU A 91 7.80 -3.48 -10.45
C LEU A 91 8.29 -2.49 -9.39
N PHE A 92 8.41 -2.89 -8.12
CA PHE A 92 8.95 -2.01 -7.07
C PHE A 92 10.45 -1.73 -7.26
N VAL A 93 11.23 -2.73 -7.66
CA VAL A 93 12.66 -2.55 -7.97
C VAL A 93 12.82 -1.55 -9.12
N ASP A 94 12.10 -1.76 -10.23
CA ASP A 94 12.13 -0.88 -11.39
C ASP A 94 11.64 0.54 -11.08
N TYR A 95 10.55 0.67 -10.33
CA TYR A 95 10.07 1.97 -9.85
C TYR A 95 11.12 2.69 -9.02
N SER A 96 11.75 1.99 -8.07
CA SER A 96 12.80 2.57 -7.21
C SER A 96 14.03 3.03 -7.99
N ALA A 97 14.25 2.47 -9.17
CA ALA A 97 15.31 2.85 -10.12
C ALA A 97 14.94 4.04 -11.02
N GLY A 98 13.71 4.60 -10.86
CA GLY A 98 13.21 5.72 -11.66
C GLY A 98 12.56 5.30 -12.98
N LYS A 99 12.35 4.02 -13.21
CA LYS A 99 11.62 3.57 -14.40
C LYS A 99 10.13 3.87 -14.26
N LYS A 100 9.52 4.32 -15.35
CA LYS A 100 8.07 4.45 -15.43
C LYS A 100 7.43 3.07 -15.50
N VAL A 101 6.77 2.65 -14.42
CA VAL A 101 6.08 1.36 -14.31
C VAL A 101 4.60 1.55 -14.05
N SER A 102 3.80 0.54 -14.34
CA SER A 102 2.36 0.52 -14.05
C SER A 102 2.05 -0.54 -13.01
N PHE A 103 1.39 -0.14 -11.93
CA PHE A 103 0.86 -1.02 -10.89
C PHE A 103 -0.62 -1.38 -11.11
N ALA A 104 -1.21 -1.04 -12.26
CA ALA A 104 -2.64 -1.22 -12.52
C ALA A 104 -3.10 -2.68 -12.40
N LYS A 105 -2.26 -3.62 -12.83
CA LYS A 105 -2.54 -5.07 -12.79
C LYS A 105 -2.24 -5.73 -11.44
N VAL A 106 -1.64 -5.01 -10.47
CA VAL A 106 -1.34 -5.58 -9.16
C VAL A 106 -2.63 -5.75 -8.38
N GLU A 107 -2.93 -6.98 -7.99
CA GLU A 107 -4.11 -7.29 -7.18
C GLU A 107 -3.88 -6.83 -5.74
N ILE A 108 -4.80 -6.05 -5.20
CA ILE A 108 -4.79 -5.62 -3.80
C ILE A 108 -6.07 -6.05 -3.08
N ARG A 109 -5.94 -6.43 -1.82
CA ARG A 109 -7.05 -6.77 -0.92
C ARG A 109 -7.03 -5.79 0.25
N ASP A 110 -8.02 -4.91 0.32
CA ASP A 110 -8.12 -3.85 1.34
C ASP A 110 -9.48 -3.87 2.06
N PRO A 111 -9.78 -4.95 2.80
CA PRO A 111 -11.06 -5.10 3.47
C PRO A 111 -11.24 -4.07 4.60
N GLY A 112 -12.51 -3.79 4.94
CA GLY A 112 -12.88 -2.92 6.06
C GLY A 112 -12.78 -1.42 5.75
N ARG A 113 -12.78 -1.04 4.45
CA ARG A 113 -12.89 0.36 4.02
C ARG A 113 -14.35 0.81 3.99
N THR A 114 -14.58 2.07 4.37
CA THR A 114 -15.86 2.73 4.11
C THR A 114 -16.00 3.00 2.61
N GLU A 115 -17.24 3.25 2.16
CA GLU A 115 -17.52 3.65 0.78
C GLU A 115 -16.69 4.88 0.36
N PHE A 116 -16.66 5.91 1.22
CA PHE A 116 -15.83 7.10 1.04
C PHE A 116 -14.35 6.75 0.82
N GLN A 117 -13.76 5.95 1.73
CA GLN A 117 -12.36 5.55 1.62
C GLN A 117 -12.09 4.77 0.34
N SER A 118 -12.97 3.84 -0.01
CA SER A 118 -12.86 3.02 -1.21
C SER A 118 -12.90 3.87 -2.48
N SER A 119 -13.83 4.84 -2.56
CA SER A 119 -13.93 5.76 -3.68
C SER A 119 -12.67 6.62 -3.83
N VAL A 120 -12.23 7.26 -2.73
CA VAL A 120 -11.06 8.13 -2.72
C VAL A 120 -9.78 7.36 -3.09
N LEU A 121 -9.57 6.16 -2.55
CA LEU A 121 -8.40 5.35 -2.86
C LEU A 121 -8.42 4.83 -4.30
N ARG A 122 -9.59 4.50 -4.84
CA ARG A 122 -9.77 4.10 -6.23
C ARG A 122 -9.38 5.24 -7.18
N GLU A 123 -9.89 6.45 -6.95
CA GLU A 123 -9.55 7.62 -7.77
C GLU A 123 -8.07 7.99 -7.62
N CYS A 124 -7.53 7.92 -6.41
CA CYS A 124 -6.10 8.14 -6.17
C CYS A 124 -5.24 7.17 -6.99
N ARG A 125 -5.65 5.91 -7.12
CA ARG A 125 -4.92 4.88 -7.88
C ARG A 125 -4.83 5.19 -9.38
N GLN A 126 -5.75 6.00 -9.90
CA GLN A 126 -5.77 6.40 -11.31
C GLN A 126 -4.84 7.58 -11.64
N ILE A 127 -4.27 8.26 -10.64
CA ILE A 127 -3.39 9.40 -10.88
C ILE A 127 -2.14 8.92 -11.63
N PRO A 128 -1.86 9.46 -12.84
CA PRO A 128 -0.75 9.00 -13.66
C PRO A 128 0.62 9.24 -13.01
N TYR A 129 1.63 8.48 -13.45
CA TYR A 129 3.02 8.70 -13.11
C TYR A 129 3.47 10.11 -13.51
N GLY A 130 4.09 10.84 -12.57
CA GLY A 130 4.56 12.21 -12.76
C GLY A 130 3.48 13.30 -12.68
N ALA A 131 2.21 12.92 -12.48
CA ALA A 131 1.11 13.88 -12.27
C ALA A 131 0.81 14.06 -10.79
N THR A 132 0.26 15.22 -10.43
CA THR A 132 -0.23 15.50 -9.08
C THR A 132 -1.66 16.04 -9.11
N ILE A 133 -2.38 15.87 -8.01
CA ILE A 133 -3.72 16.41 -7.81
C ILE A 133 -3.82 17.00 -6.41
N SER A 134 -4.62 18.05 -6.22
CA SER A 134 -4.86 18.57 -4.88
C SER A 134 -5.84 17.70 -4.09
N TYR A 135 -5.77 17.72 -2.73
CA TYR A 135 -6.74 17.05 -1.88
C TYR A 135 -8.19 17.44 -2.21
N GLY A 136 -8.43 18.72 -2.53
CA GLY A 136 -9.76 19.22 -2.89
C GLY A 136 -10.25 18.69 -4.24
N ALA A 137 -9.37 18.66 -5.25
CA ALA A 137 -9.71 18.14 -6.58
C ALA A 137 -9.96 16.62 -6.51
N LEU A 138 -9.14 15.86 -5.76
CA LEU A 138 -9.38 14.43 -5.53
C LEU A 138 -10.70 14.19 -4.80
N ALA A 139 -11.07 15.03 -3.82
CA ALA A 139 -12.35 14.96 -3.13
C ALA A 139 -13.51 15.11 -4.11
N ALA A 140 -13.47 16.12 -4.98
CA ALA A 140 -14.50 16.37 -5.98
C ALA A 140 -14.60 15.21 -7.00
N GLN A 141 -13.45 14.73 -7.49
CA GLN A 141 -13.39 13.61 -8.43
C GLN A 141 -13.94 12.31 -7.83
N SER A 142 -13.77 12.12 -6.52
CA SER A 142 -14.28 10.95 -5.79
C SER A 142 -15.78 11.04 -5.47
N GLY A 143 -16.48 12.12 -5.85
CA GLY A 143 -17.89 12.33 -5.57
C GLY A 143 -18.18 13.03 -4.24
N PHE A 144 -17.18 13.56 -3.55
CA PHE A 144 -17.30 14.20 -2.23
C PHE A 144 -16.71 15.62 -2.22
N PRO A 145 -17.29 16.58 -2.96
CA PRO A 145 -16.78 17.95 -2.96
C PRO A 145 -16.72 18.52 -1.56
N ASN A 146 -15.72 19.36 -1.28
CA ASN A 146 -15.43 19.96 0.03
C ASN A 146 -14.88 19.00 1.11
N ALA A 147 -14.62 17.73 0.80
CA ALA A 147 -14.11 16.74 1.76
C ALA A 147 -12.57 16.65 1.81
N ALA A 148 -11.82 17.70 1.46
CA ALA A 148 -10.35 17.68 1.37
C ALA A 148 -9.66 17.17 2.64
N ARG A 149 -10.14 17.52 3.84
CA ARG A 149 -9.60 17.04 5.13
C ARG A 149 -9.83 15.53 5.31
N ALA A 150 -11.02 15.05 4.95
CA ALA A 150 -11.35 13.62 5.01
C ALA A 150 -10.53 12.82 3.99
N VAL A 151 -10.26 13.37 2.79
CA VAL A 151 -9.33 12.79 1.82
C VAL A 151 -7.92 12.69 2.41
N GLY A 152 -7.44 13.72 3.12
CA GLY A 152 -6.17 13.66 3.84
C GLY A 152 -6.11 12.49 4.83
N SER A 153 -7.19 12.23 5.57
CA SER A 153 -7.31 11.08 6.48
C SER A 153 -7.34 9.75 5.73
N ALA A 154 -8.03 9.66 4.59
CA ALA A 154 -8.02 8.48 3.73
C ALA A 154 -6.62 8.19 3.19
N MET A 155 -5.89 9.22 2.72
CA MET A 155 -4.49 9.08 2.27
C MET A 155 -3.57 8.58 3.40
N LYS A 156 -3.74 9.10 4.61
CA LYS A 156 -2.98 8.65 5.79
C LYS A 156 -3.22 7.18 6.13
N SER A 157 -4.40 6.66 5.83
CA SER A 157 -4.78 5.26 6.06
C SER A 157 -4.44 4.32 4.90
N ASN A 158 -3.83 4.81 3.82
CA ASN A 158 -3.43 4.02 2.66
C ASN A 158 -2.43 2.91 3.07
N ARG A 159 -2.82 1.65 2.83
CA ARG A 159 -1.99 0.46 3.11
C ARG A 159 -1.08 0.06 1.96
N PHE A 160 -1.22 0.69 0.79
CA PHE A 160 -0.54 0.33 -0.45
C PHE A 160 0.17 1.55 -1.08
N PRO A 161 1.05 2.24 -0.33
CA PRO A 161 1.77 3.38 -0.90
C PRO A 161 2.53 2.94 -2.17
N VAL A 162 2.70 3.83 -3.13
CA VAL A 162 3.23 3.60 -4.47
C VAL A 162 2.21 2.94 -5.42
N ILE A 163 1.56 1.83 -5.05
CA ILE A 163 0.46 1.22 -5.84
C ILE A 163 -0.74 2.16 -5.88
N ILE A 164 -1.14 2.67 -4.72
CA ILE A 164 -2.08 3.79 -4.59
C ILE A 164 -1.22 5.01 -4.28
N PRO A 165 -0.97 5.87 -5.27
CA PRO A 165 0.09 6.87 -5.21
C PRO A 165 -0.31 8.11 -4.38
N CYS A 166 -0.55 7.92 -3.08
CA CYS A 166 -0.92 9.02 -2.18
C CYS A 166 0.14 10.15 -2.09
N HIS A 167 1.38 9.88 -2.53
CA HIS A 167 2.40 10.92 -2.69
C HIS A 167 2.08 11.92 -3.81
N ARG A 168 1.26 11.54 -4.81
CA ARG A 168 0.79 12.43 -5.89
C ARG A 168 -0.36 13.35 -5.46
N VAL A 169 -0.91 13.16 -4.24
CA VAL A 169 -1.94 14.03 -3.69
C VAL A 169 -1.29 15.11 -2.84
N VAL A 170 -1.42 16.37 -3.25
CA VAL A 170 -0.71 17.51 -2.67
C VAL A 170 -1.67 18.55 -2.08
N ALA A 171 -1.18 19.44 -1.24
CA ALA A 171 -1.96 20.60 -0.78
C ALA A 171 -1.99 21.69 -1.87
N SER A 172 -3.01 22.55 -1.85
CA SER A 172 -3.13 23.67 -2.79
C SER A 172 -1.98 24.68 -2.69
N ASN A 173 -1.35 24.75 -1.51
CA ASN A 173 -0.28 25.69 -1.19
C ASN A 173 1.03 24.99 -0.77
N GLY A 174 1.25 23.74 -1.21
CA GLY A 174 2.49 23.03 -0.90
C GLY A 174 2.35 21.51 -1.04
N ILE A 175 3.37 20.79 -0.59
CA ILE A 175 3.47 19.35 -0.79
C ILE A 175 2.44 18.53 0.03
N GLY A 176 1.94 19.08 1.15
CA GLY A 176 1.06 18.33 2.06
C GLY A 176 1.78 17.25 2.86
N GLY A 177 1.03 16.49 3.68
CA GLY A 177 1.56 15.43 4.53
C GLY A 177 1.86 14.13 3.80
N PHE A 178 2.60 13.24 4.48
CA PHE A 178 2.82 11.86 4.03
C PHE A 178 3.02 10.94 5.24
N SER A 179 2.46 9.73 5.20
CA SER A 179 2.43 8.79 6.34
C SER A 179 3.45 7.65 6.25
N ALA A 180 4.12 7.47 5.12
CA ALA A 180 5.18 6.46 5.00
C ALA A 180 6.45 6.89 5.76
N ALA A 181 7.38 5.96 5.97
CA ALA A 181 8.65 6.23 6.63
C ALA A 181 9.36 7.43 5.98
N GLY A 182 9.94 8.32 6.79
CA GLY A 182 10.58 9.56 6.34
C GLY A 182 9.62 10.71 6.02
N GLY A 183 8.29 10.50 6.12
CA GLY A 183 7.31 11.59 5.99
C GLY A 183 7.42 12.38 4.69
N THR A 184 7.36 13.70 4.79
CA THR A 184 7.39 14.60 3.61
C THR A 184 8.70 14.54 2.82
N SER A 185 9.82 14.14 3.42
CA SER A 185 11.08 13.98 2.70
C SER A 185 10.98 12.80 1.70
N THR A 186 10.39 11.69 2.12
CA THR A 186 10.10 10.56 1.23
C THR A 186 9.11 10.95 0.13
N LYS A 187 8.09 11.75 0.44
CA LYS A 187 7.15 12.25 -0.57
C LYS A 187 7.86 13.08 -1.65
N ARG A 188 8.71 14.03 -1.24
CA ARG A 188 9.52 14.81 -2.19
C ARG A 188 10.40 13.91 -3.05
N ARG A 189 11.05 12.91 -2.43
CA ARG A 189 11.90 11.96 -3.14
C ARG A 189 11.12 11.16 -4.19
N LEU A 190 9.91 10.71 -3.88
CA LEU A 190 9.03 10.01 -4.83
C LEU A 190 8.60 10.92 -5.98
N LEU A 191 8.18 12.14 -5.67
CA LEU A 191 7.78 13.12 -6.69
C LEU A 191 8.96 13.47 -7.61
N ALA A 192 10.15 13.70 -7.06
CA ALA A 192 11.36 13.94 -7.84
C ALA A 192 11.75 12.73 -8.71
N LEU A 193 11.61 11.50 -8.16
CA LEU A 193 11.84 10.26 -8.91
C LEU A 193 10.91 10.16 -10.13
N GLU A 194 9.71 10.69 -10.02
CA GLU A 194 8.71 10.72 -11.09
C GLU A 194 8.85 11.94 -12.03
N GLY A 195 9.89 12.75 -11.85
CA GLY A 195 10.17 13.92 -12.68
C GLY A 195 9.36 15.16 -12.29
N HIS A 196 8.69 15.15 -11.14
CA HIS A 196 8.00 16.33 -10.62
C HIS A 196 9.01 17.21 -9.88
N VAL A 197 9.47 18.27 -10.54
CA VAL A 197 10.32 19.32 -9.96
C VAL A 197 9.38 20.35 -9.35
N GLY A 198 9.28 20.34 -8.01
CA GLY A 198 8.50 21.31 -7.26
C GLY A 198 9.30 22.54 -6.93
#